data_581319452144f5ffec9cb552dc56c58c
#
_entry.id   581319452144f5ffec9cb552dc56c58c
#
_cell.length_a   1.000
_cell.length_b   1.000
_cell.length_c   1.000
_cell.angle_alpha   90.00
_cell.angle_beta   90.00
_cell.angle_gamma   90.00
#
_symmetry.space_group_name_H-M   'P 1'
#
loop_
_entity.id
_entity.type
_entity.pdbx_description
1 polymer ?
#
loop_
_entity_poly.entity_id
_entity_poly.type
_entity_poly.pdbx_seq_one_letter_code
_entity_poly.pdbx_strand_id
1 'polypeptide(L)'
;MRNSAVERVKNQLAYKLGQVMIDYKHNGGGGYGSLLINLYKIKKQHEKEERIYKETIQIFPQLQYPDLNTCPDYAQSLKYQFHLSYLLGEALLKAYNTWYKGGGFLLSKNIKKANKDYQSFQEIFKQFDIFNSSLLLGFIENKALFLKEFPRIKKLLKTHQDYKAILDNIFNNFNYVLENFDLIEAWLLSDDFKQRYKEQNHPYPSLLNPQQLNDKNEKINYHN
;
A
#
# COMPACT_ATOMS: atom_id res chain seq x y z
N MET A 1 0.72 23.60 -18.35
CA MET A 1 -0.02 22.36 -18.24
C MET A 1 0.78 21.32 -17.47
N ARG A 2 0.19 20.64 -16.76
CA ARG A 2 0.24 20.03 -15.42
C ARG A 2 1.26 18.88 -15.32
N ASN A 3 2.50 19.23 -15.00
CA ASN A 3 3.51 18.26 -14.57
C ASN A 3 3.29 17.83 -13.10
N SER A 4 2.03 17.65 -12.68
CA SER A 4 1.70 17.19 -11.34
C SER A 4 1.38 15.69 -11.36
N ALA A 5 2.20 14.91 -10.68
CA ALA A 5 1.96 13.49 -10.49
C ALA A 5 0.69 13.24 -9.67
N VAL A 6 0.41 14.09 -8.67
CA VAL A 6 -0.81 14.04 -7.85
C VAL A 6 -2.06 14.16 -8.71
N GLU A 7 -2.11 15.16 -9.60
CA GLU A 7 -3.25 15.34 -10.50
C GLU A 7 -3.41 14.16 -11.46
N ARG A 8 -2.30 13.60 -11.95
CA ARG A 8 -2.32 12.43 -12.84
C ARG A 8 -2.84 11.19 -12.13
N VAL A 9 -2.44 10.95 -10.88
CA VAL A 9 -2.95 9.82 -10.09
C VAL A 9 -4.44 10.00 -9.78
N LYS A 10 -4.88 11.22 -9.40
CA LYS A 10 -6.31 11.52 -9.20
C LYS A 10 -7.14 11.40 -10.48
N ASN A 11 -6.53 11.61 -11.64
CA ASN A 11 -7.17 11.44 -12.93
C ASN A 11 -7.23 10.00 -13.42
N GLN A 12 -6.57 9.04 -12.77
CA GLN A 12 -6.71 7.62 -13.09
C GLN A 12 -8.14 7.14 -12.88
N LEU A 13 -8.58 6.22 -13.75
CA LEU A 13 -9.95 5.69 -13.71
C LEU A 13 -10.30 5.09 -12.35
N ALA A 14 -9.36 4.38 -11.71
CA ALA A 14 -9.57 3.83 -10.38
C ALA A 14 -9.94 4.92 -9.38
N TYR A 15 -9.18 6.01 -9.30
CA TYR A 15 -9.46 7.09 -8.36
C TYR A 15 -10.82 7.75 -8.63
N LYS A 16 -11.12 8.07 -9.90
CA LYS A 16 -12.41 8.68 -10.33
C LYS A 16 -13.61 7.80 -9.97
N LEU A 17 -13.55 6.50 -10.24
CA LEU A 17 -14.64 5.56 -9.93
C LEU A 17 -14.87 5.43 -8.43
N GLY A 18 -13.81 5.29 -7.65
CA GLY A 18 -13.93 5.20 -6.21
C GLY A 18 -14.43 6.50 -5.56
N GLN A 19 -14.06 7.66 -6.11
CA GLN A 19 -14.59 8.95 -5.66
C GLN A 19 -16.12 9.02 -5.86
N VAL A 20 -16.61 8.59 -7.01
CA VAL A 20 -18.07 8.49 -7.26
C VAL A 20 -18.78 7.61 -6.24
N MET A 21 -18.17 6.50 -5.81
CA MET A 21 -18.74 5.64 -4.76
C MET A 21 -18.81 6.34 -3.41
N ILE A 22 -17.78 7.10 -3.06
CA ILE A 22 -17.72 7.85 -1.80
C ILE A 22 -18.78 8.96 -1.81
N ASP A 23 -18.80 9.75 -2.87
CA ASP A 23 -19.76 10.86 -3.04
C ASP A 23 -21.21 10.37 -3.02
N TYR A 24 -21.48 9.22 -3.67
CA TYR A 24 -22.80 8.60 -3.63
C TYR A 24 -23.22 8.25 -2.20
N LYS A 25 -22.32 7.68 -1.40
CA LYS A 25 -22.58 7.34 -0.01
C LYS A 25 -22.82 8.58 0.86
N HIS A 26 -22.04 9.65 0.65
CA HIS A 26 -22.14 10.89 1.42
C HIS A 26 -23.40 11.72 1.08
N ASN A 27 -23.82 11.70 -0.17
CA ASN A 27 -24.97 12.46 -0.64
C ASN A 27 -26.33 11.75 -0.38
N GLY A 28 -26.38 10.83 0.56
CA GLY A 28 -27.61 10.14 0.97
C GLY A 28 -28.09 9.04 0.03
N GLY A 29 -27.31 8.70 -0.99
CA GLY A 29 -27.56 7.61 -1.93
C GLY A 29 -28.87 7.80 -2.71
N GLY A 30 -28.81 7.96 -4.01
CA GLY A 30 -29.95 7.70 -4.88
C GLY A 30 -30.15 6.18 -5.02
N GLY A 31 -31.12 5.71 -5.79
CA GLY A 31 -31.22 4.28 -6.10
C GLY A 31 -29.94 3.73 -6.74
N TYR A 32 -29.63 2.46 -6.52
CA TYR A 32 -28.41 1.82 -7.08
C TYR A 32 -28.26 2.05 -8.60
N GLY A 33 -29.37 2.23 -9.33
CA GLY A 33 -29.35 2.57 -10.75
C GLY A 33 -28.63 3.87 -11.05
N SER A 34 -28.81 4.91 -10.22
CA SER A 34 -28.11 6.20 -10.43
C SER A 34 -26.60 6.07 -10.22
N LEU A 35 -26.16 5.26 -9.27
CA LEU A 35 -24.74 4.96 -9.07
C LEU A 35 -24.15 4.27 -10.30
N LEU A 36 -24.81 3.22 -10.82
CA LEU A 36 -24.33 2.49 -12.00
C LEU A 36 -24.23 3.40 -13.23
N ILE A 37 -25.23 4.29 -13.43
CA ILE A 37 -25.22 5.27 -14.52
C ILE A 37 -24.03 6.23 -14.36
N ASN A 38 -23.77 6.73 -13.16
CA ASN A 38 -22.66 7.64 -12.90
C ASN A 38 -21.30 6.96 -13.11
N LEU A 39 -21.12 5.74 -12.63
CA LEU A 39 -19.90 4.94 -12.86
C LEU A 39 -19.66 4.71 -14.36
N TYR A 40 -20.72 4.38 -15.10
CA TYR A 40 -20.64 4.20 -16.55
C TYR A 40 -20.26 5.50 -17.27
N LYS A 41 -20.88 6.64 -16.91
CA LYS A 41 -20.55 7.96 -17.48
C LYS A 41 -19.07 8.31 -17.26
N ILE A 42 -18.58 8.15 -16.04
CA ILE A 42 -17.17 8.43 -15.71
C ILE A 42 -16.22 7.53 -16.52
N LYS A 43 -16.52 6.24 -16.62
CA LYS A 43 -15.73 5.32 -17.43
C LYS A 43 -15.69 5.74 -18.89
N LYS A 44 -16.84 6.04 -19.49
CA LYS A 44 -16.95 6.50 -20.90
C LYS A 44 -16.21 7.82 -21.14
N GLN A 45 -16.33 8.76 -20.22
CA GLN A 45 -15.62 10.03 -20.31
C GLN A 45 -14.10 9.80 -20.25
N HIS A 46 -13.62 8.97 -19.33
CA HIS A 46 -12.20 8.64 -19.20
C HIS A 46 -11.65 7.95 -20.46
N GLU A 47 -12.37 6.97 -21.02
CA GLU A 47 -12.00 6.28 -22.27
C GLU A 47 -11.89 7.27 -23.44
N LYS A 48 -12.79 8.28 -23.50
CA LYS A 48 -12.74 9.35 -24.49
C LYS A 48 -11.51 10.23 -24.30
N GLU A 49 -11.23 10.65 -23.07
CA GLU A 49 -10.07 11.48 -22.71
C GLU A 49 -8.76 10.77 -23.06
N GLU A 50 -8.63 9.48 -22.73
CA GLU A 50 -7.45 8.68 -23.08
C GLU A 50 -7.26 8.53 -24.59
N ARG A 51 -8.35 8.33 -25.34
CA ARG A 51 -8.27 8.24 -26.79
C ARG A 51 -7.80 9.55 -27.39
N ILE A 52 -8.40 10.68 -26.99
CA ILE A 52 -8.00 12.01 -27.46
C ILE A 52 -6.53 12.26 -27.13
N TYR A 53 -6.09 11.92 -25.92
CA TYR A 53 -4.69 12.09 -25.53
C TYR A 53 -3.76 11.25 -26.43
N LYS A 54 -4.07 9.96 -26.65
CA LYS A 54 -3.29 9.08 -27.54
C LYS A 54 -3.19 9.61 -28.96
N GLU A 55 -4.29 10.07 -29.53
CA GLU A 55 -4.33 10.69 -30.86
C GLU A 55 -3.50 11.99 -30.89
N THR A 56 -3.61 12.80 -29.84
CA THR A 56 -2.87 14.08 -29.73
C THR A 56 -1.36 13.85 -29.70
N ILE A 57 -0.85 12.90 -28.90
CA ILE A 57 0.59 12.65 -28.82
C ILE A 57 1.16 11.97 -30.06
N GLN A 58 0.34 11.30 -30.88
CA GLN A 58 0.78 10.80 -32.18
C GLN A 58 1.05 11.95 -33.16
N ILE A 59 0.28 13.03 -33.10
CA ILE A 59 0.44 14.19 -33.96
C ILE A 59 1.48 15.16 -33.37
N PHE A 60 1.47 15.33 -32.06
CA PHE A 60 2.32 16.26 -31.31
C PHE A 60 3.08 15.54 -30.18
N PRO A 61 4.16 14.81 -30.49
CA PRO A 61 4.91 14.04 -29.48
C PRO A 61 5.45 14.88 -28.32
N GLN A 62 5.72 16.17 -28.53
CA GLN A 62 6.16 17.11 -27.51
C GLN A 62 5.12 17.39 -26.42
N LEU A 63 3.85 16.98 -26.63
CA LEU A 63 2.77 17.08 -25.63
C LEU A 63 2.66 15.83 -24.76
N GLN A 64 3.51 14.83 -24.99
CA GLN A 64 3.57 13.65 -24.13
C GLN A 64 3.93 14.06 -22.70
N TYR A 65 3.19 13.51 -21.75
CA TYR A 65 3.51 13.73 -20.33
C TYR A 65 4.87 13.09 -19.99
N PRO A 66 5.70 13.77 -19.22
CA PRO A 66 6.92 13.18 -18.69
C PRO A 66 6.57 11.98 -17.76
N ASP A 67 7.56 11.14 -17.49
CA ASP A 67 7.37 10.02 -16.55
C ASP A 67 6.92 10.54 -15.19
N LEU A 68 6.04 9.78 -14.53
CA LEU A 68 5.47 10.19 -13.24
C LEU A 68 6.55 10.47 -12.19
N ASN A 69 7.61 9.66 -12.16
CA ASN A 69 8.72 9.77 -11.21
C ASN A 69 9.58 11.02 -11.40
N THR A 70 9.47 11.69 -12.55
CA THR A 70 10.17 12.95 -12.82
C THR A 70 9.42 14.18 -12.34
N CYS A 71 8.16 14.01 -11.90
CA CYS A 71 7.35 15.11 -11.39
C CYS A 71 7.80 15.53 -9.98
N PRO A 72 7.84 16.84 -9.67
CA PRO A 72 8.28 17.32 -8.35
C PRO A 72 7.46 16.80 -7.17
N ASP A 73 6.18 16.51 -7.40
CA ASP A 73 5.22 16.03 -6.43
C ASP A 73 5.00 14.50 -6.50
N TYR A 74 5.94 13.77 -7.10
CA TYR A 74 5.84 12.32 -7.25
C TYR A 74 5.66 11.61 -5.91
N ALA A 75 6.54 11.88 -4.92
CA ALA A 75 6.44 11.29 -3.59
C ALA A 75 5.07 11.54 -2.92
N GLN A 76 4.51 12.75 -3.13
CA GLN A 76 3.18 13.06 -2.64
C GLN A 76 2.09 12.28 -3.39
N SER A 77 2.26 12.04 -4.69
CA SER A 77 1.30 11.31 -5.51
C SER A 77 1.12 9.86 -5.07
N LEU A 78 2.18 9.23 -4.57
CA LEU A 78 2.16 7.84 -4.10
C LEU A 78 1.17 7.61 -2.96
N LYS A 79 0.94 8.63 -2.10
CA LYS A 79 -0.03 8.56 -1.01
C LYS A 79 -1.46 8.34 -1.49
N TYR A 80 -1.80 8.86 -2.68
CA TYR A 80 -3.13 8.73 -3.25
C TYR A 80 -3.50 7.30 -3.65
N GLN A 81 -2.52 6.42 -3.85
CA GLN A 81 -2.77 5.00 -4.11
C GLN A 81 -3.32 4.26 -2.87
N PHE A 82 -3.16 4.85 -1.68
CA PHE A 82 -3.71 4.32 -0.42
C PHE A 82 -5.00 5.03 0.01
N HIS A 83 -5.49 5.99 -0.75
CA HIS A 83 -6.78 6.60 -0.50
C HIS A 83 -7.93 5.62 -0.74
N LEU A 84 -8.99 5.75 0.06
CA LEU A 84 -10.17 4.91 -0.08
C LEU A 84 -10.75 4.97 -1.50
N SER A 85 -10.75 6.15 -2.12
CA SER A 85 -11.16 6.31 -3.52
C SER A 85 -10.39 5.40 -4.47
N TYR A 86 -9.06 5.34 -4.34
CA TYR A 86 -8.24 4.51 -5.22
C TYR A 86 -8.55 3.02 -5.00
N LEU A 87 -8.57 2.56 -3.74
CA LEU A 87 -8.82 1.16 -3.38
C LEU A 87 -10.21 0.67 -3.79
N LEU A 88 -11.24 1.51 -3.63
CA LEU A 88 -12.60 1.19 -4.09
C LEU A 88 -12.68 1.11 -5.60
N GLY A 89 -12.03 2.02 -6.31
CA GLY A 89 -11.97 2.00 -7.76
C GLY A 89 -11.25 0.77 -8.31
N GLU A 90 -10.11 0.37 -7.70
CA GLU A 90 -9.44 -0.89 -8.06
C GLU A 90 -10.35 -2.11 -7.84
N ALA A 91 -11.11 -2.14 -6.74
CA ALA A 91 -12.09 -3.19 -6.46
C ALA A 91 -13.18 -3.27 -7.55
N LEU A 92 -13.68 -2.11 -8.01
CA LEU A 92 -14.64 -2.02 -9.11
C LEU A 92 -14.05 -2.49 -10.44
N LEU A 93 -12.86 -2.02 -10.79
CA LEU A 93 -12.19 -2.41 -12.04
C LEU A 93 -11.89 -3.90 -12.06
N LYS A 94 -11.43 -4.47 -10.94
CA LYS A 94 -11.23 -5.91 -10.81
C LYS A 94 -12.51 -6.69 -11.02
N ALA A 95 -13.62 -6.27 -10.39
CA ALA A 95 -14.91 -6.92 -10.56
C ALA A 95 -15.41 -6.82 -12.01
N TYR A 96 -15.24 -5.66 -12.65
CA TYR A 96 -15.61 -5.44 -14.03
C TYR A 96 -14.80 -6.34 -14.99
N ASN A 97 -13.48 -6.38 -14.85
CA ASN A 97 -12.59 -7.16 -15.71
C ASN A 97 -12.78 -8.68 -15.57
N THR A 98 -13.32 -9.11 -14.42
CA THR A 98 -13.59 -10.52 -14.14
C THR A 98 -15.08 -10.85 -14.14
N TRP A 99 -15.93 -9.97 -14.67
CA TRP A 99 -17.39 -10.12 -14.65
C TRP A 99 -17.85 -11.47 -15.22
N TYR A 100 -17.29 -11.86 -16.35
CA TYR A 100 -17.58 -13.14 -17.02
C TYR A 100 -17.10 -14.39 -16.22
N LYS A 101 -16.23 -14.21 -15.23
CA LYS A 101 -15.76 -15.24 -14.28
C LYS A 101 -16.43 -15.11 -12.90
N GLY A 102 -17.58 -14.43 -12.81
CA GLY A 102 -18.27 -14.24 -11.53
C GLY A 102 -17.76 -13.05 -10.69
N GLY A 103 -16.96 -12.15 -11.28
CA GLY A 103 -16.40 -10.98 -10.58
C GLY A 103 -17.46 -10.07 -9.94
N GLY A 104 -18.66 -10.02 -10.54
CA GLY A 104 -19.78 -9.26 -9.99
C GLY A 104 -20.23 -9.78 -8.60
N PHE A 105 -20.23 -11.08 -8.38
CA PHE A 105 -20.56 -11.67 -7.07
C PHE A 105 -19.48 -11.38 -6.02
N LEU A 106 -18.24 -11.18 -6.44
CA LEU A 106 -17.11 -10.87 -5.55
C LEU A 106 -17.00 -9.37 -5.22
N LEU A 107 -17.78 -8.51 -5.88
CA LEU A 107 -17.70 -7.07 -5.71
C LEU A 107 -17.90 -6.65 -4.25
N SER A 108 -18.93 -7.16 -3.58
CA SER A 108 -19.19 -6.86 -2.17
C SER A 108 -18.01 -7.26 -1.27
N LYS A 109 -17.42 -8.43 -1.51
CA LYS A 109 -16.23 -8.91 -0.79
C LYS A 109 -15.03 -8.01 -1.05
N ASN A 110 -14.81 -7.60 -2.30
CA ASN A 110 -13.71 -6.71 -2.68
C ASN A 110 -13.86 -5.31 -2.08
N ILE A 111 -15.07 -4.77 -2.03
CA ILE A 111 -15.36 -3.48 -1.37
C ILE A 111 -15.10 -3.57 0.14
N LYS A 112 -15.56 -4.64 0.80
CA LYS A 112 -15.27 -4.86 2.23
C LYS A 112 -13.76 -4.96 2.48
N LYS A 113 -13.04 -5.66 1.60
CA LYS A 113 -11.58 -5.76 1.66
C LYS A 113 -10.92 -4.38 1.49
N ALA A 114 -11.31 -3.60 0.49
CA ALA A 114 -10.77 -2.25 0.26
C ALA A 114 -10.94 -1.33 1.48
N ASN A 115 -12.12 -1.37 2.14
CA ASN A 115 -12.36 -0.62 3.37
C ASN A 115 -11.45 -1.08 4.53
N LYS A 116 -11.27 -2.40 4.69
CA LYS A 116 -10.38 -2.96 5.71
C LYS A 116 -8.92 -2.59 5.44
N ASP A 117 -8.46 -2.72 4.19
CA ASP A 117 -7.12 -2.36 3.78
C ASP A 117 -6.87 -0.87 4.02
N TYR A 118 -7.83 0.00 3.70
CA TYR A 118 -7.74 1.44 3.98
C TYR A 118 -7.56 1.72 5.48
N GLN A 119 -8.34 1.10 6.33
CA GLN A 119 -8.20 1.26 7.79
C GLN A 119 -6.82 0.80 8.27
N SER A 120 -6.34 -0.33 7.76
CA SER A 120 -5.00 -0.84 8.08
C SER A 120 -3.91 0.15 7.62
N PHE A 121 -4.02 0.72 6.41
CA PHE A 121 -3.07 1.73 5.93
C PHE A 121 -3.06 2.99 6.78
N GLN A 122 -4.24 3.51 7.18
CA GLN A 122 -4.31 4.67 8.06
C GLN A 122 -3.63 4.40 9.41
N GLU A 123 -3.81 3.21 9.96
CA GLU A 123 -3.16 2.81 11.21
C GLU A 123 -1.65 2.68 11.05
N ILE A 124 -1.18 2.05 9.96
CA ILE A 124 0.24 1.90 9.62
C ILE A 124 0.89 3.28 9.48
N PHE A 125 0.29 4.17 8.70
CA PHE A 125 0.84 5.51 8.46
C PHE A 125 0.93 6.34 9.74
N LYS A 126 -0.05 6.18 10.63
CA LYS A 126 -0.03 6.84 11.94
C LYS A 126 1.06 6.30 12.86
N GLN A 127 1.32 4.98 12.83
CA GLN A 127 2.28 4.35 13.73
C GLN A 127 3.74 4.56 13.29
N PHE A 128 4.01 4.58 11.99
CA PHE A 128 5.38 4.48 11.46
C PHE A 128 5.88 5.74 10.78
N ASP A 129 5.08 6.81 10.71
CA ASP A 129 5.42 8.03 9.97
C ASP A 129 5.99 7.75 8.55
N ILE A 130 5.38 6.78 7.86
CA ILE A 130 5.81 6.25 6.55
C ILE A 130 5.76 7.33 5.44
N PHE A 131 5.43 8.56 5.78
CA PHE A 131 5.38 9.67 4.82
C PHE A 131 6.76 10.14 4.33
N ASN A 132 7.84 9.58 4.85
CA ASN A 132 9.16 9.76 4.26
C ASN A 132 9.22 9.00 2.92
N SER A 133 9.68 9.67 1.86
CA SER A 133 9.56 9.20 0.46
C SER A 133 10.21 7.83 0.18
N SER A 134 11.32 7.51 0.83
CA SER A 134 12.01 6.23 0.64
C SER A 134 11.26 5.05 1.23
N LEU A 135 10.69 5.22 2.42
CA LEU A 135 9.88 4.20 3.09
C LEU A 135 8.57 3.93 2.33
N LEU A 136 7.97 4.97 1.76
CA LEU A 136 6.73 4.85 1.02
C LEU A 136 6.90 4.02 -0.26
N LEU A 137 8.01 4.14 -0.97
CA LEU A 137 8.31 3.33 -2.16
C LEU A 137 8.43 1.85 -1.81
N GLY A 138 9.25 1.49 -0.82
CA GLY A 138 9.37 0.11 -0.35
C GLY A 138 8.05 -0.48 0.14
N PHE A 139 7.21 0.35 0.78
CA PHE A 139 5.87 -0.06 1.20
C PHE A 139 4.94 -0.36 0.01
N ILE A 140 4.98 0.43 -1.07
CA ILE A 140 4.15 0.23 -2.26
C ILE A 140 4.50 -1.10 -2.93
N GLU A 141 5.77 -1.39 -3.10
CA GLU A 141 6.26 -2.61 -3.72
C GLU A 141 5.85 -3.86 -2.93
N ASN A 142 5.79 -3.76 -1.60
CA ASN A 142 5.50 -4.87 -0.69
C ASN A 142 4.13 -4.82 -0.02
N LYS A 143 3.22 -3.99 -0.52
CA LYS A 143 1.88 -3.73 0.04
C LYS A 143 1.12 -4.98 0.46
N ALA A 144 1.09 -6.00 -0.39
CA ALA A 144 0.33 -7.23 -0.12
C ALA A 144 0.94 -8.04 1.03
N LEU A 145 2.27 -8.16 1.06
CA LEU A 145 3.01 -8.87 2.09
C LEU A 145 2.91 -8.13 3.43
N PHE A 146 3.04 -6.80 3.40
CA PHE A 146 2.90 -5.97 4.59
C PHE A 146 1.51 -6.10 5.23
N LEU A 147 0.44 -6.04 4.43
CA LEU A 147 -0.93 -6.23 4.93
C LEU A 147 -1.15 -7.62 5.52
N LYS A 148 -0.48 -8.63 5.00
CA LYS A 148 -0.53 -10.01 5.53
C LYS A 148 0.10 -10.07 6.92
N GLU A 149 1.29 -9.49 7.11
CA GLU A 149 2.05 -9.57 8.35
C GLU A 149 1.67 -8.48 9.39
N PHE A 150 0.96 -7.44 8.96
CA PHE A 150 0.62 -6.31 9.84
C PHE A 150 -0.11 -6.68 11.14
N PRO A 151 -1.05 -7.64 11.20
CA PRO A 151 -1.67 -8.04 12.45
C PRO A 151 -0.67 -8.59 13.48
N ARG A 152 0.36 -9.31 13.00
CA ARG A 152 1.44 -9.85 13.84
C ARG A 152 2.37 -8.74 14.33
N ILE A 153 2.79 -7.86 13.42
CA ILE A 153 3.58 -6.65 13.73
C ILE A 153 2.85 -5.81 14.79
N LYS A 154 1.56 -5.57 14.59
CA LYS A 154 0.74 -4.80 15.53
C LYS A 154 0.67 -5.45 16.91
N LYS A 155 0.54 -6.77 16.98
CA LYS A 155 0.55 -7.52 18.23
C LYS A 155 1.89 -7.37 18.94
N LEU A 156 2.99 -7.51 18.21
CA LEU A 156 4.35 -7.34 18.71
C LEU A 156 4.57 -5.94 19.31
N LEU A 157 4.17 -4.90 18.59
CA LEU A 157 4.28 -3.50 19.03
C LEU A 157 3.46 -3.20 20.30
N LYS A 158 2.29 -3.82 20.44
CA LYS A 158 1.49 -3.64 21.67
C LYS A 158 2.13 -4.28 22.90
N THR A 159 2.80 -5.40 22.70
CA THR A 159 3.42 -6.16 23.78
C THR A 159 4.78 -5.57 24.18
N HIS A 160 5.45 -4.91 23.23
CA HIS A 160 6.82 -4.43 23.38
C HIS A 160 6.94 -3.02 22.74
N GLN A 161 6.47 -1.99 23.46
CA GLN A 161 6.50 -0.60 22.97
C GLN A 161 7.93 -0.11 22.64
N ASP A 162 8.92 -0.65 23.33
CA ASP A 162 10.34 -0.33 23.12
C ASP A 162 10.88 -0.86 21.78
N TYR A 163 10.19 -1.81 21.16
CA TYR A 163 10.60 -2.39 19.87
C TYR A 163 10.29 -1.48 18.66
N LYS A 164 9.61 -0.35 18.88
CA LYS A 164 9.29 0.57 17.79
C LYS A 164 10.55 1.03 17.05
N ALA A 165 11.59 1.45 17.78
CA ALA A 165 12.85 1.89 17.16
C ALA A 165 13.55 0.77 16.36
N ILE A 166 13.43 -0.48 16.81
CA ILE A 166 13.95 -1.66 16.12
C ILE A 166 13.15 -1.89 14.83
N LEU A 167 11.84 -1.82 14.92
CA LEU A 167 10.96 -2.00 13.76
C LEU A 167 11.12 -0.87 12.75
N ASP A 168 11.32 0.38 13.19
CA ASP A 168 11.60 1.51 12.30
C ASP A 168 12.92 1.28 11.50
N ASN A 169 13.95 0.71 12.13
CA ASN A 169 15.18 0.31 11.43
C ASN A 169 14.96 -0.89 10.50
N ILE A 170 14.12 -1.85 10.89
CA ILE A 170 13.72 -2.98 10.08
C ILE A 170 12.98 -2.49 8.83
N PHE A 171 12.12 -1.49 8.93
CA PHE A 171 11.39 -0.93 7.79
C PHE A 171 12.27 -0.22 6.76
N ASN A 172 13.48 0.16 7.10
CA ASN A 172 14.46 0.61 6.11
C ASN A 172 14.94 -0.51 5.16
N ASN A 173 14.69 -1.80 5.50
CA ASN A 173 15.01 -2.97 4.71
C ASN A 173 13.75 -3.85 4.46
N PHE A 174 12.68 -3.24 3.99
CA PHE A 174 11.33 -3.84 3.88
C PHE A 174 11.31 -5.24 3.27
N ASN A 175 11.98 -5.45 2.14
CA ASN A 175 11.93 -6.71 1.43
C ASN A 175 12.45 -7.86 2.31
N TYR A 176 13.63 -7.66 2.88
CA TYR A 176 14.26 -8.68 3.72
C TYR A 176 13.43 -9.00 4.97
N VAL A 177 12.91 -7.97 5.61
CA VAL A 177 12.14 -8.15 6.86
C VAL A 177 10.83 -8.87 6.63
N LEU A 178 10.09 -8.47 5.59
CA LEU A 178 8.79 -9.07 5.32
C LEU A 178 8.90 -10.50 4.80
N GLU A 179 9.96 -10.81 4.04
CA GLU A 179 10.25 -12.17 3.58
C GLU A 179 10.69 -13.09 4.71
N ASN A 180 11.37 -12.54 5.73
CA ASN A 180 11.90 -13.29 6.86
C ASN A 180 11.18 -12.99 8.18
N PHE A 181 9.93 -12.50 8.13
CA PHE A 181 9.22 -12.01 9.31
C PHE A 181 9.06 -13.08 10.40
N ASP A 182 8.86 -14.34 10.04
CA ASP A 182 8.76 -15.46 11.00
C ASP A 182 10.03 -15.61 11.83
N LEU A 183 11.19 -15.52 11.21
CA LEU A 183 12.49 -15.61 11.87
C LEU A 183 12.75 -14.40 12.77
N ILE A 184 12.41 -13.21 12.28
CA ILE A 184 12.58 -11.95 13.00
C ILE A 184 11.65 -11.89 14.21
N GLU A 185 10.38 -12.29 14.07
CA GLU A 185 9.44 -12.36 15.19
C GLU A 185 9.92 -13.36 16.26
N ALA A 186 10.31 -14.58 15.85
CA ALA A 186 10.83 -15.59 16.76
C ALA A 186 12.07 -15.09 17.52
N TRP A 187 12.97 -14.42 16.82
CA TRP A 187 14.17 -13.84 17.44
C TRP A 187 13.83 -12.71 18.42
N LEU A 188 12.97 -11.77 18.07
CA LEU A 188 12.52 -10.67 18.94
C LEU A 188 11.80 -11.16 20.19
N LEU A 189 11.16 -12.33 20.13
CA LEU A 189 10.48 -12.94 21.27
C LEU A 189 11.40 -13.84 22.09
N SER A 190 12.62 -14.13 21.62
CA SER A 190 13.57 -15.00 22.32
C SER A 190 14.07 -14.38 23.63
N ASP A 191 14.40 -15.23 24.60
CA ASP A 191 14.97 -14.78 25.86
C ASP A 191 16.41 -14.24 25.69
N ASP A 192 17.17 -14.75 24.72
CA ASP A 192 18.48 -14.22 24.34
C ASP A 192 18.39 -12.75 23.89
N PHE A 193 17.40 -12.39 23.04
CA PHE A 193 17.17 -11.01 22.65
C PHE A 193 16.79 -10.13 23.84
N LYS A 194 15.85 -10.57 24.66
CA LYS A 194 15.38 -9.81 25.83
C LYS A 194 16.50 -9.55 26.83
N GLN A 195 17.38 -10.53 27.04
CA GLN A 195 18.53 -10.37 27.93
C GLN A 195 19.53 -9.36 27.39
N ARG A 196 19.94 -9.50 26.13
CA ARG A 196 20.87 -8.56 25.47
C ARG A 196 20.33 -7.14 25.38
N TYR A 197 19.03 -7.00 25.13
CA TYR A 197 18.37 -5.68 25.09
C TYR A 197 18.42 -4.96 26.44
N LYS A 198 18.25 -5.70 27.53
CA LYS A 198 18.37 -5.16 28.91
C LYS A 198 19.80 -4.76 29.26
N GLU A 199 20.81 -5.52 28.81
CA GLU A 199 22.22 -5.30 29.16
C GLU A 199 22.84 -4.10 28.44
N GLN A 200 22.37 -3.73 27.25
CA GLN A 200 23.08 -2.76 26.40
C GLN A 200 22.45 -1.36 26.31
N ASN A 201 21.29 -1.13 26.89
CA ASN A 201 20.62 0.18 26.92
C ASN A 201 20.53 0.94 25.55
N HIS A 202 20.72 0.25 24.41
CA HIS A 202 20.74 0.86 23.09
C HIS A 202 19.92 0.08 22.05
N PRO A 203 19.17 0.76 21.17
CA PRO A 203 18.56 0.12 20.02
C PRO A 203 19.65 -0.37 19.05
N TYR A 204 19.61 -1.64 18.72
CA TYR A 204 20.59 -2.38 17.94
C TYR A 204 20.59 -2.12 16.42
N PRO A 205 21.49 -1.33 15.85
CA PRO A 205 21.70 -1.37 14.41
C PRO A 205 22.48 -2.61 13.96
N SER A 206 23.36 -3.16 14.81
CA SER A 206 24.28 -4.24 14.42
C SER A 206 23.70 -5.66 14.45
N LEU A 207 22.60 -5.88 15.18
CA LEU A 207 21.95 -7.20 15.27
C LEU A 207 21.01 -7.50 14.09
N LEU A 208 20.70 -6.52 13.28
CA LEU A 208 19.86 -6.64 12.09
C LEU A 208 20.68 -6.84 10.81
N ASN A 209 21.98 -7.16 10.95
CA ASN A 209 22.77 -7.55 9.79
C ASN A 209 22.26 -8.91 9.28
N PRO A 210 21.77 -9.00 8.03
CA PRO A 210 21.26 -10.23 7.43
C PRO A 210 22.21 -11.43 7.57
N GLN A 211 23.51 -11.19 7.50
CA GLN A 211 24.53 -12.25 7.64
C GLN A 211 24.54 -12.87 9.05
N GLN A 212 24.34 -12.08 10.09
CA GLN A 212 24.34 -12.59 11.48
C GLN A 212 23.06 -13.37 11.84
N LEU A 213 21.95 -13.12 11.16
CA LEU A 213 20.71 -13.91 11.31
C LEU A 213 20.86 -15.30 10.66
N ASN A 214 21.56 -15.39 9.52
CA ASN A 214 21.81 -16.65 8.84
C ASN A 214 22.78 -17.54 9.64
N ASP A 215 23.86 -16.99 10.16
CA ASP A 215 24.85 -17.74 10.97
C ASP A 215 24.24 -18.34 12.26
N LYS A 216 23.18 -17.69 12.82
CA LYS A 216 22.50 -18.25 14.01
C LYS A 216 21.50 -19.34 13.67
N ASN A 217 20.86 -19.29 12.51
CA ASN A 217 19.94 -20.35 12.07
C ASN A 217 20.66 -21.66 11.79
N GLU A 218 21.91 -21.65 11.32
CA GLU A 218 22.71 -22.85 11.18
C GLU A 218 23.00 -23.49 12.56
N LYS A 219 23.22 -22.70 13.61
CA LYS A 219 23.48 -23.23 14.97
C LYS A 219 22.23 -23.80 15.67
N ILE A 220 21.03 -23.28 15.35
CA ILE A 220 19.78 -23.80 15.92
C ILE A 220 19.40 -25.15 15.32
N ASN A 221 19.73 -25.39 14.04
CA ASN A 221 19.44 -26.66 13.35
C ASN A 221 20.38 -27.82 13.72
N TYR A 222 21.47 -27.59 14.47
CA TYR A 222 22.38 -28.64 14.92
C TYR A 222 22.10 -29.16 16.34
N HIS A 223 21.04 -28.68 17.01
CA HIS A 223 20.70 -29.08 18.39
C HIS A 223 19.28 -29.64 18.56
N ASN A 224 18.63 -30.10 17.45
CA ASN A 224 17.38 -30.87 17.50
C ASN A 224 17.59 -32.28 16.93
#